data_a2e1ab120f715008b13f16c52449117c
#
_entry.id   a2e1ab120f715008b13f16c52449117c
#
_cell.length_a   1.000
_cell.length_b   1.000
_cell.length_c   1.000
_cell.angle_alpha   90.00
_cell.angle_beta   90.00
_cell.angle_gamma   90.00
#
_symmetry.space_group_name_H-M   'P 1'
#
loop_
_entity.id
_entity.type
_entity.pdbx_description
1 polymer ?
#
loop_
_entity_poly.entity_id
_entity_poly.type
_entity_poly.pdbx_seq_one_letter_code
_entity_poly.pdbx_strand_id
1 'polypeptide(L)'
;LPFYKSGNAARNEMMTLATAWGYKKHIIIKKTFTDGIEYFKGETLKETDLNEMVISYSDHWAYNYMCEKVPFDQLHVLTQSSGMHWANHHFKGGHRAEENVFVGFNMIVIDVDGGITLDTVHELMKEYKFMTYTTKRHSDEENRFRLIIPMNYYLELDSSEYKEFMNTVMAWLPFKTDESANQRAKKWECFDGEYHYNMEGELLDVLGFIPKTSKNEQFKQGFQAVESLDNLERWFAQRIASGNRNNQMIKYALALVDSGMDLMSVGKQVHAFNQKLNTPLDEEEIDNTILVTVSKRYSRA
;
A
#
# COMPACT_ATOMS: atom_id res chain seq x y z
N LEU A 1 27.96 -21.92 2.44
CA LEU A 1 26.81 -22.58 1.81
C LEU A 1 26.90 -24.07 2.07
N PRO A 2 26.10 -24.65 2.98
CA PRO A 2 26.28 -26.02 3.44
C PRO A 2 26.04 -27.08 2.37
N PHE A 3 25.33 -26.76 1.31
CA PHE A 3 24.93 -27.70 0.25
C PHE A 3 25.79 -27.64 -1.01
N TYR A 4 26.69 -26.69 -1.12
CA TYR A 4 27.49 -26.49 -2.31
C TYR A 4 28.99 -26.59 -2.01
N LYS A 5 29.73 -27.27 -2.88
CA LYS A 5 31.19 -27.43 -2.74
C LYS A 5 31.96 -26.11 -2.93
N SER A 6 31.36 -25.11 -3.55
CA SER A 6 31.94 -23.78 -3.76
C SER A 6 30.87 -22.74 -4.06
N GLY A 7 31.20 -21.45 -3.89
CA GLY A 7 30.33 -20.36 -4.28
C GLY A 7 30.00 -20.34 -5.78
N ASN A 8 30.89 -20.84 -6.63
CA ASN A 8 30.65 -20.95 -8.07
C ASN A 8 29.60 -22.03 -8.39
N ALA A 9 29.59 -23.15 -7.68
CA ALA A 9 28.58 -24.21 -7.86
C ALA A 9 27.19 -23.68 -7.48
N ALA A 10 27.08 -23.00 -6.35
CA ALA A 10 25.84 -22.36 -5.91
C ALA A 10 25.33 -21.33 -6.93
N ARG A 11 26.22 -20.46 -7.42
CA ARG A 11 25.89 -19.47 -8.43
C ARG A 11 25.38 -20.08 -9.73
N ASN A 12 26.05 -21.13 -10.22
CA ASN A 12 25.65 -21.79 -11.47
C ASN A 12 24.27 -22.43 -11.37
N GLU A 13 23.97 -23.06 -10.25
CA GLU A 13 22.65 -23.66 -10.02
C GLU A 13 21.55 -22.60 -9.94
N MET A 14 21.80 -21.52 -9.22
CA MET A 14 20.84 -20.40 -9.15
C MET A 14 20.61 -19.76 -10.51
N MET A 15 21.64 -19.60 -11.34
CA MET A 15 21.48 -19.09 -12.70
C MET A 15 20.65 -20.05 -13.56
N THR A 16 20.80 -21.36 -13.37
CA THR A 16 20.01 -22.37 -14.06
C THR A 16 18.55 -22.29 -13.65
N LEU A 17 18.27 -22.20 -12.35
CA LEU A 17 16.91 -22.06 -11.81
C LEU A 17 16.27 -20.73 -12.28
N ALA A 18 17.01 -19.64 -12.19
CA ALA A 18 16.51 -18.33 -12.64
C ALA A 18 16.17 -18.36 -14.15
N THR A 19 16.98 -19.02 -14.97
CA THR A 19 16.71 -19.19 -16.40
C THR A 19 15.46 -20.05 -16.64
N ALA A 20 15.30 -21.13 -15.88
CA ALA A 20 14.12 -21.99 -15.95
C ALA A 20 12.83 -21.29 -15.54
N TRP A 21 12.93 -20.28 -14.66
CA TRP A 21 11.81 -19.44 -14.23
C TRP A 21 11.61 -18.20 -15.10
N GLY A 22 12.36 -18.04 -16.20
CA GLY A 22 12.24 -16.93 -17.13
C GLY A 22 13.01 -15.66 -16.76
N TYR A 23 13.87 -15.70 -15.74
CA TYR A 23 14.74 -14.58 -15.39
C TYR A 23 15.99 -14.51 -16.28
N LYS A 24 16.55 -13.31 -16.45
CA LYS A 24 17.80 -13.10 -17.18
C LYS A 24 19.01 -13.64 -16.40
N LYS A 25 20.04 -14.08 -17.14
CA LYS A 25 21.19 -14.80 -16.57
C LYS A 25 22.13 -14.03 -15.64
N HIS A 26 22.07 -12.75 -15.54
CA HIS A 26 23.04 -11.96 -14.79
C HIS A 26 22.57 -11.53 -13.40
N ILE A 27 21.79 -12.36 -12.79
CA ILE A 27 21.34 -12.16 -11.42
C ILE A 27 22.52 -12.26 -10.48
N ILE A 28 22.76 -11.22 -9.74
CA ILE A 28 23.89 -11.14 -8.86
C ILE A 28 23.46 -11.17 -7.42
N ILE A 29 24.13 -11.95 -6.74
CA ILE A 29 23.74 -12.36 -5.46
C ILE A 29 24.82 -12.04 -4.45
N LYS A 30 24.70 -10.92 -3.80
CA LYS A 30 25.57 -10.59 -2.67
C LYS A 30 24.98 -10.93 -1.32
N LYS A 31 23.67 -10.87 -1.17
CA LYS A 31 22.98 -11.12 0.12
C LYS A 31 22.22 -12.44 0.13
N THR A 32 22.38 -13.21 -0.83
CA THR A 32 21.50 -14.24 -1.24
C THR A 32 21.20 -15.33 -0.28
N PHE A 33 22.04 -15.57 0.59
CA PHE A 33 21.98 -16.82 1.29
C PHE A 33 21.51 -16.66 2.72
N THR A 34 21.42 -15.43 3.17
CA THR A 34 20.89 -15.10 4.50
C THR A 34 19.51 -14.47 4.44
N ASP A 35 19.30 -13.52 3.52
CA ASP A 35 18.10 -12.69 3.56
C ASP A 35 17.21 -12.86 2.32
N GLY A 36 17.69 -13.58 1.33
CA GLY A 36 17.11 -13.61 -0.02
C GLY A 36 17.32 -12.28 -0.75
N ILE A 37 17.45 -12.34 -2.05
CA ILE A 37 17.48 -11.15 -2.92
C ILE A 37 16.36 -11.30 -3.92
N GLU A 38 15.53 -10.29 -4.01
CA GLU A 38 14.47 -10.23 -4.99
C GLU A 38 14.98 -9.51 -6.24
N TYR A 39 14.62 -10.03 -7.41
CA TYR A 39 14.97 -9.49 -8.70
C TYR A 39 13.72 -9.26 -9.52
N PHE A 40 13.70 -8.16 -10.22
CA PHE A 40 12.66 -7.84 -11.19
C PHE A 40 13.30 -7.63 -12.56
N LYS A 41 12.80 -8.30 -13.60
CA LYS A 41 13.37 -8.28 -14.97
C LYS A 41 14.87 -8.64 -15.02
N GLY A 42 15.36 -9.40 -14.03
CA GLY A 42 16.75 -9.84 -13.95
C GLY A 42 17.74 -8.80 -13.45
N GLU A 43 17.25 -7.72 -12.87
CA GLU A 43 18.05 -6.66 -12.24
C GLU A 43 17.82 -6.62 -10.74
N THR A 44 18.81 -6.18 -9.97
CA THR A 44 18.66 -5.97 -8.52
C THR A 44 17.76 -4.78 -8.28
N LEU A 45 16.79 -4.94 -7.39
CA LEU A 45 15.94 -3.83 -6.96
C LEU A 45 16.78 -2.76 -6.28
N LYS A 46 16.50 -1.50 -6.61
CA LYS A 46 17.11 -0.33 -6.02
C LYS A 46 16.28 0.10 -4.81
N GLU A 47 16.91 0.25 -3.65
CA GLU A 47 16.25 0.79 -2.46
C GLU A 47 15.83 2.24 -2.68
N THR A 48 14.71 2.62 -2.10
CA THR A 48 14.21 4.00 -2.14
C THR A 48 15.06 4.89 -1.22
N ASP A 49 15.47 6.03 -1.74
CA ASP A 49 15.96 7.15 -0.95
C ASP A 49 14.80 8.13 -0.71
N LEU A 50 14.46 8.37 0.54
CA LEU A 50 13.39 9.29 0.92
C LEU A 50 13.71 10.76 0.59
N ASN A 51 14.96 11.09 0.27
CA ASN A 51 15.34 12.42 -0.22
C ASN A 51 15.15 12.56 -1.74
N GLU A 52 14.84 11.48 -2.44
CA GLU A 52 14.73 11.44 -3.90
C GLU A 52 13.36 10.91 -4.36
N MET A 53 12.26 11.39 -3.80
CA MET A 53 10.92 11.02 -4.24
C MET A 53 10.62 11.57 -5.63
N VAL A 54 10.21 10.68 -6.54
CA VAL A 54 9.95 11.01 -7.94
C VAL A 54 8.65 11.78 -8.06
N ILE A 55 8.72 13.02 -8.52
CA ILE A 55 7.56 13.86 -8.79
C ILE A 55 7.69 14.58 -10.14
N SER A 56 6.58 14.92 -10.71
CA SER A 56 6.49 15.98 -11.72
C SER A 56 5.27 16.86 -11.44
N TYR A 57 5.35 18.13 -11.79
CA TYR A 57 4.29 19.09 -11.51
C TYR A 57 4.16 20.17 -12.60
N SER A 58 2.97 20.75 -12.72
CA SER A 58 2.66 21.81 -13.67
C SER A 58 1.46 22.61 -13.20
N ASP A 59 1.36 23.86 -13.64
CA ASP A 59 0.15 24.69 -13.58
C ASP A 59 -0.86 24.30 -14.69
N HIS A 60 -0.44 23.48 -15.64
CA HIS A 60 -1.26 22.98 -16.73
C HIS A 60 -1.60 21.51 -16.56
N TRP A 61 -2.83 21.13 -16.89
CA TRP A 61 -3.31 19.74 -16.68
C TRP A 61 -2.60 18.68 -17.53
N ALA A 62 -1.93 19.03 -18.64
CA ALA A 62 -1.28 18.07 -19.54
C ALA A 62 0.16 18.43 -19.96
N TYR A 63 0.53 19.70 -19.96
CA TYR A 63 1.82 20.16 -20.51
C TYR A 63 2.66 20.89 -19.46
N ASN A 64 3.91 21.14 -19.81
CA ASN A 64 4.89 21.88 -19.01
C ASN A 64 5.21 21.21 -17.66
N TYR A 65 5.07 19.89 -17.58
CA TYR A 65 5.44 19.18 -16.35
C TYR A 65 6.95 19.26 -16.13
N MET A 66 7.33 19.85 -15.03
CA MET A 66 8.71 19.85 -14.53
C MET A 66 8.93 18.56 -13.75
N CYS A 67 10.06 17.89 -14.03
CA CYS A 67 10.41 16.62 -13.41
C CYS A 67 11.48 16.85 -12.35
N GLU A 68 11.18 16.49 -11.12
CA GLU A 68 12.08 16.69 -9.98
C GLU A 68 12.11 15.46 -9.05
N LYS A 69 13.11 15.44 -8.18
CA LYS A 69 13.19 14.56 -7.03
C LYS A 69 13.25 15.41 -5.78
N VAL A 70 12.39 15.11 -4.82
CA VAL A 70 12.22 15.91 -3.60
C VAL A 70 12.21 15.03 -2.36
N PRO A 71 12.56 15.57 -1.18
CA PRO A 71 12.42 14.86 0.07
C PRO A 71 10.95 14.54 0.37
N PHE A 72 10.69 13.34 0.90
CA PHE A 72 9.34 12.89 1.24
C PHE A 72 8.66 13.82 2.26
N ASP A 73 9.37 14.27 3.26
CA ASP A 73 8.88 15.18 4.30
C ASP A 73 8.57 16.60 3.81
N GLN A 74 8.92 16.91 2.54
CA GLN A 74 8.64 18.20 1.92
C GLN A 74 7.56 18.14 0.82
N LEU A 75 6.94 17.00 0.59
CA LEU A 75 5.87 16.85 -0.42
C LEU A 75 4.69 17.81 -0.17
N HIS A 76 4.44 18.19 1.09
CA HIS A 76 3.38 19.14 1.43
C HIS A 76 3.57 20.50 0.74
N VAL A 77 4.79 20.94 0.49
CA VAL A 77 5.06 22.19 -0.21
C VAL A 77 4.41 22.20 -1.59
N LEU A 78 4.48 21.06 -2.30
CA LEU A 78 3.82 20.90 -3.59
C LEU A 78 2.31 20.68 -3.42
N THR A 79 1.90 19.72 -2.58
CA THR A 79 0.49 19.32 -2.48
C THR A 79 -0.41 20.43 -1.95
N GLN A 80 0.14 21.42 -1.21
CA GLN A 80 -0.55 22.60 -0.73
C GLN A 80 -0.58 23.76 -1.75
N SER A 81 0.13 23.63 -2.89
CA SER A 81 0.19 24.69 -3.92
C SER A 81 -1.08 24.65 -4.80
N SER A 82 -2.16 25.26 -4.35
CA SER A 82 -3.43 25.31 -5.07
C SER A 82 -3.27 25.79 -6.52
N GLY A 83 -3.96 25.12 -7.43
CA GLY A 83 -3.88 25.41 -8.88
C GLY A 83 -2.79 24.63 -9.60
N MET A 84 -1.91 23.92 -8.87
CA MET A 84 -0.93 23.02 -9.44
C MET A 84 -1.51 21.61 -9.62
N HIS A 85 -0.93 20.89 -10.56
CA HIS A 85 -1.15 19.47 -10.79
C HIS A 85 0.17 18.73 -10.64
N TRP A 86 0.15 17.51 -10.12
CA TRP A 86 1.34 16.71 -9.98
C TRP A 86 1.11 15.24 -10.32
N ALA A 87 2.20 14.49 -10.50
CA ALA A 87 2.20 13.04 -10.70
C ALA A 87 3.45 12.42 -10.04
N ASN A 88 3.36 11.14 -9.72
CA ASN A 88 4.47 10.35 -9.16
C ASN A 88 5.34 9.66 -10.25
N HIS A 89 5.36 10.20 -11.44
CA HIS A 89 6.20 9.79 -12.58
C HIS A 89 6.76 11.01 -13.30
N HIS A 90 7.87 10.83 -13.99
CA HIS A 90 8.44 11.84 -14.89
C HIS A 90 7.89 11.68 -16.31
N PHE A 91 7.84 12.77 -17.08
CA PHE A 91 7.33 12.80 -18.46
C PHE A 91 8.34 13.39 -19.44
N LYS A 92 8.55 12.69 -20.56
CA LYS A 92 9.38 13.18 -21.67
C LYS A 92 8.80 14.48 -22.22
N GLY A 93 9.66 15.48 -22.36
CA GLY A 93 9.25 16.78 -22.90
C GLY A 93 8.18 17.50 -22.09
N GLY A 94 7.98 17.13 -20.82
CA GLY A 94 6.97 17.74 -19.95
C GLY A 94 5.51 17.51 -20.40
N HIS A 95 5.27 16.59 -21.31
CA HIS A 95 3.91 16.24 -21.75
C HIS A 95 3.40 15.00 -21.01
N ARG A 96 2.41 15.20 -20.13
CA ARG A 96 1.78 14.15 -19.34
C ARG A 96 0.87 13.28 -20.22
N ALA A 97 1.43 12.23 -20.75
CA ALA A 97 0.76 11.20 -21.51
C ALA A 97 1.43 9.85 -21.23
N GLU A 98 0.70 8.75 -21.36
CA GLU A 98 1.20 7.41 -21.01
C GLU A 98 2.46 7.02 -21.81
N GLU A 99 2.49 7.36 -23.09
CA GLU A 99 3.62 7.12 -23.99
C GLU A 99 4.87 7.94 -23.64
N ASN A 100 4.72 9.00 -22.86
CA ASN A 100 5.82 9.88 -22.44
C ASN A 100 6.33 9.58 -21.03
N VAL A 101 5.76 8.61 -20.34
CA VAL A 101 6.21 8.25 -18.99
C VAL A 101 7.64 7.72 -19.04
N PHE A 102 8.53 8.31 -18.25
CA PHE A 102 9.78 7.65 -17.87
C PHE A 102 9.46 6.56 -16.87
N VAL A 103 9.92 5.35 -17.12
CA VAL A 103 9.77 4.26 -16.17
C VAL A 103 10.54 4.58 -14.89
N GLY A 104 9.87 4.46 -13.77
CA GLY A 104 10.47 4.64 -12.45
C GLY A 104 9.62 5.47 -11.50
N PHE A 105 9.33 4.89 -10.33
CA PHE A 105 8.60 5.54 -9.25
C PHE A 105 8.97 4.87 -7.92
N ASN A 106 8.76 5.57 -6.80
CA ASN A 106 9.11 5.10 -5.47
C ASN A 106 8.06 5.44 -4.40
N MET A 107 6.87 5.87 -4.82
CA MET A 107 5.72 6.07 -3.94
C MET A 107 4.42 5.71 -4.64
N ILE A 108 3.47 5.25 -3.85
CA ILE A 108 2.10 4.95 -4.24
C ILE A 108 1.24 6.14 -3.87
N VAL A 109 0.31 6.50 -4.74
CA VAL A 109 -0.69 7.56 -4.47
C VAL A 109 -2.07 6.97 -4.65
N ILE A 110 -2.89 7.09 -3.63
CA ILE A 110 -4.25 6.55 -3.56
C ILE A 110 -5.24 7.70 -3.38
N ASP A 111 -6.32 7.68 -4.14
CA ASP A 111 -7.45 8.61 -3.99
C ASP A 111 -8.56 7.95 -3.17
N VAL A 112 -8.98 8.60 -2.09
CA VAL A 112 -10.04 8.13 -1.21
C VAL A 112 -11.20 9.12 -1.30
N ASP A 113 -12.30 8.66 -1.88
CA ASP A 113 -13.50 9.43 -2.16
C ASP A 113 -14.65 9.05 -1.20
N GLY A 114 -14.40 9.13 0.10
CA GLY A 114 -15.38 8.80 1.13
C GLY A 114 -15.38 7.32 1.55
N GLY A 115 -16.37 6.95 2.37
CA GLY A 115 -16.54 5.57 2.87
C GLY A 115 -15.62 5.16 4.02
N ILE A 116 -14.68 6.02 4.40
CA ILE A 116 -13.81 5.87 5.57
C ILE A 116 -13.33 7.25 6.01
N THR A 117 -13.17 7.44 7.31
CA THR A 117 -12.66 8.70 7.85
C THR A 117 -11.13 8.78 7.75
N LEU A 118 -10.61 10.00 7.69
CA LEU A 118 -9.18 10.27 7.66
C LEU A 118 -8.48 9.68 8.90
N ASP A 119 -9.08 9.86 10.09
CA ASP A 119 -8.55 9.34 11.36
C ASP A 119 -8.49 7.81 11.37
N THR A 120 -9.52 7.14 10.83
CA THR A 120 -9.51 5.68 10.72
C THR A 120 -8.37 5.21 9.81
N VAL A 121 -8.13 5.90 8.69
CA VAL A 121 -7.01 5.56 7.80
C VAL A 121 -5.67 5.77 8.51
N HIS A 122 -5.49 6.86 9.26
CA HIS A 122 -4.27 7.09 10.02
C HIS A 122 -4.00 5.97 11.04
N GLU A 123 -5.04 5.52 11.74
CA GLU A 123 -4.89 4.41 12.71
C GLU A 123 -4.59 3.07 12.01
N LEU A 124 -5.28 2.75 10.93
CA LEU A 124 -5.08 1.50 10.20
C LEU A 124 -3.70 1.43 9.53
N MET A 125 -3.19 2.55 9.04
CA MET A 125 -1.93 2.65 8.32
C MET A 125 -0.73 3.02 9.19
N LYS A 126 -0.90 3.19 10.50
CA LYS A 126 0.15 3.71 11.40
C LYS A 126 1.46 2.92 11.43
N GLU A 127 1.44 1.66 11.03
CA GLU A 127 2.64 0.81 10.89
C GLU A 127 3.53 1.25 9.72
N TYR A 128 2.99 2.02 8.77
CA TYR A 128 3.67 2.48 7.57
C TYR A 128 3.97 3.98 7.63
N LYS A 129 5.05 4.38 6.95
CA LYS A 129 5.24 5.79 6.60
C LYS A 129 4.20 6.20 5.57
N PHE A 130 3.59 7.34 5.78
CA PHE A 130 2.67 7.92 4.80
C PHE A 130 2.53 9.43 4.97
N MET A 131 1.97 10.05 3.95
CA MET A 131 1.42 11.39 4.00
C MET A 131 -0.03 11.34 3.51
N THR A 132 -0.91 12.08 4.17
CA THR A 132 -2.25 12.38 3.64
C THR A 132 -2.41 13.87 3.39
N TYR A 133 -3.25 14.23 2.42
CA TYR A 133 -3.74 15.60 2.26
C TYR A 133 -5.17 15.59 1.74
N THR A 134 -6.00 16.53 2.24
CA THR A 134 -7.40 16.65 1.87
C THR A 134 -7.55 17.26 0.48
N THR A 135 -8.61 16.88 -0.22
CA THR A 135 -8.93 17.43 -1.55
C THR A 135 -9.98 18.54 -1.45
N LYS A 136 -10.16 19.29 -2.51
CA LYS A 136 -11.13 20.40 -2.58
C LYS A 136 -12.58 20.04 -2.20
N ARG A 137 -12.95 18.77 -2.33
CA ARG A 137 -14.30 18.26 -2.02
C ARG A 137 -14.38 17.60 -0.65
N HIS A 138 -13.33 17.68 0.15
CA HIS A 138 -13.34 17.16 1.52
C HIS A 138 -14.35 17.89 2.38
N SER A 139 -15.09 17.15 3.21
CA SER A 139 -15.92 17.67 4.29
C SER A 139 -15.91 16.67 5.47
N ASP A 140 -16.41 17.10 6.62
CA ASP A 140 -16.51 16.24 7.81
C ASP A 140 -17.46 15.06 7.56
N GLU A 141 -18.52 15.26 6.75
CA GLU A 141 -19.49 14.22 6.41
C GLU A 141 -18.97 13.26 5.34
N GLU A 142 -18.12 13.75 4.42
CA GLU A 142 -17.54 12.94 3.35
C GLU A 142 -16.05 13.21 3.23
N ASN A 143 -15.26 12.40 3.92
CA ASN A 143 -13.81 12.56 3.92
C ASN A 143 -13.24 12.21 2.55
N ARG A 144 -12.58 13.17 1.90
CA ARG A 144 -11.94 13.03 0.60
C ARG A 144 -10.50 13.48 0.67
N PHE A 145 -9.58 12.57 0.46
CA PHE A 145 -8.16 12.83 0.64
C PHE A 145 -7.32 11.92 -0.24
N ARG A 146 -6.05 12.24 -0.35
CA ARG A 146 -5.05 11.38 -0.96
C ARG A 146 -4.12 10.83 0.10
N LEU A 147 -3.81 9.55 -0.07
CA LEU A 147 -2.84 8.84 0.75
C LEU A 147 -1.61 8.56 -0.11
N ILE A 148 -0.45 9.05 0.31
CA ILE A 148 0.84 8.85 -0.34
C ILE A 148 1.67 7.92 0.55
N ILE A 149 2.14 6.80 0.01
CA ILE A 149 2.90 5.79 0.74
C ILE A 149 4.25 5.59 0.05
N PRO A 150 5.38 5.93 0.68
CA PRO A 150 6.69 5.62 0.14
C PRO A 150 6.97 4.11 0.20
N MET A 151 7.56 3.59 -0.86
CA MET A 151 7.88 2.17 -1.01
C MET A 151 9.33 1.90 -0.58
N ASN A 152 9.64 0.66 -0.21
CA ASN A 152 11.00 0.26 0.12
C ASN A 152 11.92 0.17 -1.12
N TYR A 153 11.35 0.02 -2.34
CA TYR A 153 12.11 -0.05 -3.59
C TYR A 153 11.61 0.95 -4.63
N TYR A 154 12.57 1.48 -5.41
CA TYR A 154 12.31 2.17 -6.66
C TYR A 154 11.99 1.12 -7.73
N LEU A 155 10.83 1.23 -8.36
CA LEU A 155 10.34 0.26 -9.32
C LEU A 155 10.26 0.83 -10.73
N GLU A 156 10.61 0.02 -11.71
CA GLU A 156 10.50 0.32 -13.14
C GLU A 156 9.49 -0.64 -13.78
N LEU A 157 8.21 -0.28 -13.73
CA LEU A 157 7.11 -1.06 -14.28
C LEU A 157 6.63 -0.46 -15.61
N ASP A 158 6.35 -1.32 -16.59
CA ASP A 158 5.61 -0.89 -17.77
C ASP A 158 4.14 -0.59 -17.43
N SER A 159 3.35 -0.10 -18.41
CA SER A 159 1.96 0.28 -18.17
C SER A 159 1.08 -0.86 -17.65
N SER A 160 1.27 -2.06 -18.20
CA SER A 160 0.50 -3.25 -17.82
C SER A 160 0.90 -3.74 -16.42
N GLU A 161 2.20 -3.77 -16.14
CA GLU A 161 2.74 -4.16 -14.84
C GLU A 161 2.35 -3.17 -13.74
N TYR A 162 2.40 -1.87 -14.02
CA TYR A 162 1.96 -0.84 -13.08
C TYR A 162 0.47 -0.97 -12.75
N LYS A 163 -0.35 -1.22 -13.75
CA LYS A 163 -1.79 -1.44 -13.55
C LYS A 163 -2.04 -2.66 -12.65
N GLU A 164 -1.37 -3.77 -12.91
CA GLU A 164 -1.48 -4.98 -12.08
C GLU A 164 -0.98 -4.74 -10.66
N PHE A 165 0.17 -4.08 -10.52
CA PHE A 165 0.75 -3.67 -9.24
C PHE A 165 -0.23 -2.83 -8.43
N MET A 166 -0.75 -1.74 -9.00
CA MET A 166 -1.69 -0.85 -8.31
C MET A 166 -3.00 -1.55 -7.95
N ASN A 167 -3.54 -2.40 -8.82
CA ASN A 167 -4.74 -3.18 -8.51
C ASN A 167 -4.50 -4.12 -7.32
N THR A 168 -3.32 -4.74 -7.23
CA THR A 168 -2.95 -5.59 -6.11
C THR A 168 -2.81 -4.79 -4.81
N VAL A 169 -2.21 -3.60 -4.88
CA VAL A 169 -2.11 -2.68 -3.73
C VAL A 169 -3.51 -2.23 -3.28
N MET A 170 -4.36 -1.78 -4.19
CA MET A 170 -5.71 -1.34 -3.86
C MET A 170 -6.57 -2.46 -3.25
N ALA A 171 -6.41 -3.68 -3.73
CA ALA A 171 -7.08 -4.84 -3.14
C ALA A 171 -6.55 -5.18 -1.73
N TRP A 172 -5.27 -4.91 -1.45
CA TRP A 172 -4.65 -5.11 -0.14
C TRP A 172 -5.09 -4.06 0.89
N LEU A 173 -5.38 -2.82 0.48
CA LEU A 173 -5.79 -1.76 1.40
C LEU A 173 -7.09 -2.13 2.15
N PRO A 174 -7.22 -1.73 3.44
CA PRO A 174 -8.39 -2.07 4.27
C PRO A 174 -9.67 -1.30 3.93
N PHE A 175 -9.63 -0.43 2.92
CA PHE A 175 -10.74 0.42 2.47
C PHE A 175 -10.81 0.46 0.94
N LYS A 176 -11.95 0.91 0.43
CA LYS A 176 -12.15 1.10 -1.02
C LYS A 176 -11.45 2.37 -1.51
N THR A 177 -10.96 2.34 -2.72
CA THR A 177 -10.22 3.42 -3.37
C THR A 177 -10.71 3.65 -4.79
N ASP A 178 -10.38 4.81 -5.39
CA ASP A 178 -10.63 5.04 -6.82
C ASP A 178 -9.69 4.18 -7.67
N GLU A 179 -10.27 3.24 -8.42
CA GLU A 179 -9.52 2.33 -9.30
C GLU A 179 -8.77 3.05 -10.43
N SER A 180 -9.14 4.30 -10.76
CA SER A 180 -8.45 5.08 -11.78
C SER A 180 -7.00 5.47 -11.38
N ALA A 181 -6.59 5.24 -10.13
CA ALA A 181 -5.22 5.43 -9.65
C ALA A 181 -4.20 4.45 -10.27
N ASN A 182 -4.65 3.45 -11.03
CA ASN A 182 -3.80 2.43 -11.66
C ASN A 182 -3.17 2.84 -13.01
N GLN A 183 -3.11 4.13 -13.31
CA GLN A 183 -2.51 4.70 -14.53
C GLN A 183 -1.24 5.48 -14.17
N ARG A 184 -0.11 5.22 -14.86
CA ARG A 184 1.17 5.93 -14.62
C ARG A 184 1.07 7.43 -14.91
N ALA A 185 0.26 7.82 -15.89
CA ALA A 185 0.01 9.22 -16.23
C ALA A 185 -1.16 9.86 -15.44
N LYS A 186 -1.59 9.25 -14.33
CA LYS A 186 -2.59 9.86 -13.44
C LYS A 186 -2.04 11.18 -12.90
N LYS A 187 -2.85 12.24 -12.96
CA LYS A 187 -2.56 13.51 -12.31
C LYS A 187 -3.31 13.64 -11.00
N TRP A 188 -2.69 14.34 -10.09
CA TRP A 188 -3.25 14.72 -8.81
C TRP A 188 -3.35 16.24 -8.74
N GLU A 189 -4.46 16.75 -8.26
CA GLU A 189 -4.66 18.18 -8.08
C GLU A 189 -4.13 18.60 -6.69
N CYS A 190 -3.33 19.65 -6.64
CA CYS A 190 -2.90 20.24 -5.38
C CYS A 190 -4.02 21.08 -4.78
N PHE A 191 -4.13 21.06 -3.47
CA PHE A 191 -5.13 21.83 -2.75
C PHE A 191 -4.57 22.25 -1.38
N ASP A 192 -4.75 23.51 -1.02
CA ASP A 192 -4.35 24.07 0.27
C ASP A 192 -5.36 23.69 1.36
N GLY A 193 -5.34 22.42 1.72
CA GLY A 193 -6.17 21.81 2.77
C GLY A 193 -5.32 21.27 3.92
N GLU A 194 -5.89 20.40 4.71
CA GLU A 194 -5.17 19.76 5.79
C GLU A 194 -4.23 18.67 5.24
N TYR A 195 -3.07 18.52 5.88
CA TYR A 195 -2.15 17.41 5.60
C TYR A 195 -1.58 16.84 6.89
N HIS A 196 -1.18 15.57 6.82
CA HIS A 196 -0.58 14.86 7.94
C HIS A 196 0.50 13.89 7.45
N TYR A 197 1.58 13.77 8.23
CA TYR A 197 2.64 12.79 8.02
C TYR A 197 2.70 11.78 9.16
N ASN A 198 2.83 10.52 8.82
CA ASN A 198 3.38 9.51 9.72
C ASN A 198 4.82 9.16 9.30
N MET A 199 5.80 9.70 10.00
CA MET A 199 7.23 9.48 9.71
C MET A 199 7.84 8.35 10.56
N GLU A 200 7.11 7.84 11.55
CA GLU A 200 7.63 6.80 12.47
C GLU A 200 7.43 5.37 11.93
N GLY A 201 6.47 5.17 11.03
CA GLY A 201 6.20 3.86 10.44
C GLY A 201 7.32 3.36 9.52
N GLU A 202 7.19 2.12 9.04
CA GLU A 202 8.10 1.49 8.10
C GLU A 202 7.77 1.89 6.64
N LEU A 203 8.73 1.76 5.74
CA LEU A 203 8.45 1.82 4.30
C LEU A 203 7.60 0.61 3.91
N LEU A 204 6.65 0.82 2.98
CA LEU A 204 5.84 -0.28 2.48
C LEU A 204 6.72 -1.29 1.73
N ASP A 205 6.74 -2.54 2.20
CA ASP A 205 7.37 -3.63 1.47
C ASP A 205 6.49 -4.02 0.27
N VAL A 206 7.00 -3.72 -0.93
CA VAL A 206 6.26 -3.93 -2.17
C VAL A 206 6.56 -5.25 -2.87
N LEU A 207 7.42 -6.11 -2.31
CA LEU A 207 7.83 -7.35 -2.96
C LEU A 207 6.65 -8.27 -3.32
N GLY A 208 5.63 -8.31 -2.46
CA GLY A 208 4.40 -9.08 -2.72
C GLY A 208 3.52 -8.51 -3.84
N PHE A 209 3.71 -7.25 -4.21
CA PHE A 209 2.88 -6.58 -5.22
C PHE A 209 3.52 -6.54 -6.60
N ILE A 210 4.84 -6.77 -6.73
CA ILE A 210 5.56 -6.73 -8.00
C ILE A 210 5.11 -7.90 -8.89
N PRO A 211 4.48 -7.64 -10.05
CA PRO A 211 3.96 -8.68 -10.92
C PRO A 211 5.02 -9.69 -11.39
N LYS A 212 4.61 -10.92 -11.66
CA LYS A 212 5.46 -11.99 -12.23
C LYS A 212 6.67 -12.35 -11.37
N THR A 213 6.59 -12.16 -10.05
CA THR A 213 7.60 -12.61 -9.09
C THR A 213 7.06 -13.75 -8.23
N SER A 214 7.95 -14.57 -7.66
CA SER A 214 7.55 -15.64 -6.73
C SER A 214 6.85 -15.09 -5.48
N LYS A 215 7.25 -13.92 -5.02
CA LYS A 215 6.59 -13.23 -3.88
C LYS A 215 5.17 -12.80 -4.23
N ASN A 216 4.94 -12.30 -5.44
CA ASN A 216 3.61 -11.95 -5.91
C ASN A 216 2.70 -13.17 -6.05
N GLU A 217 3.23 -14.29 -6.54
CA GLU A 217 2.47 -15.54 -6.60
C GLU A 217 2.09 -16.05 -5.22
N GLN A 218 3.02 -16.03 -4.25
CA GLN A 218 2.74 -16.37 -2.85
C GLN A 218 1.70 -15.42 -2.23
N PHE A 219 1.84 -14.12 -2.48
CA PHE A 219 0.87 -13.12 -2.02
C PHE A 219 -0.52 -13.38 -2.59
N LYS A 220 -0.64 -13.62 -3.91
CA LYS A 220 -1.91 -13.91 -4.57
C LYS A 220 -2.56 -15.19 -4.03
N GLN A 221 -1.78 -16.25 -3.78
CA GLN A 221 -2.31 -17.47 -3.18
C GLN A 221 -2.86 -17.23 -1.77
N GLY A 222 -2.13 -16.50 -0.93
CA GLY A 222 -2.61 -16.10 0.40
C GLY A 222 -3.85 -15.20 0.34
N PHE A 223 -3.90 -14.33 -0.66
CA PHE A 223 -5.03 -13.42 -0.88
C PHE A 223 -6.29 -14.17 -1.34
N GLN A 224 -6.16 -15.14 -2.24
CA GLN A 224 -7.27 -15.99 -2.70
C GLN A 224 -7.93 -16.76 -1.56
N ALA A 225 -7.16 -17.19 -0.57
CA ALA A 225 -7.70 -17.89 0.60
C ALA A 225 -8.67 -17.03 1.43
N VAL A 226 -8.65 -15.71 1.27
CA VAL A 226 -9.49 -14.74 2.00
C VAL A 226 -10.31 -13.85 1.04
N GLU A 227 -10.46 -14.23 -0.22
CA GLU A 227 -11.15 -13.45 -1.25
C GLU A 227 -12.62 -13.17 -0.93
N SER A 228 -13.27 -14.09 -0.19
CA SER A 228 -14.67 -13.94 0.25
C SER A 228 -14.87 -12.87 1.33
N LEU A 229 -13.79 -12.36 1.91
CA LEU A 229 -13.82 -11.30 2.92
C LEU A 229 -13.83 -9.93 2.24
N ASP A 230 -14.42 -8.93 2.89
CA ASP A 230 -14.24 -7.54 2.46
C ASP A 230 -12.82 -7.01 2.75
N ASN A 231 -12.52 -5.79 2.31
CA ASN A 231 -11.18 -5.23 2.45
C ASN A 231 -10.72 -5.14 3.91
N LEU A 232 -11.61 -4.70 4.80
CA LEU A 232 -11.29 -4.52 6.21
C LEU A 232 -11.15 -5.89 6.91
N GLU A 233 -12.06 -6.83 6.65
CA GLU A 233 -11.98 -8.20 7.14
C GLU A 233 -10.67 -8.88 6.70
N ARG A 234 -10.29 -8.76 5.40
CA ARG A 234 -9.02 -9.31 4.87
C ARG A 234 -7.80 -8.72 5.58
N TRP A 235 -7.80 -7.42 5.78
CA TRP A 235 -6.73 -6.71 6.48
C TRP A 235 -6.49 -7.27 7.88
N PHE A 236 -7.56 -7.46 8.64
CA PHE A 236 -7.45 -8.01 9.99
C PHE A 236 -7.21 -9.52 10.00
N ALA A 237 -7.84 -10.29 9.10
CA ALA A 237 -7.62 -11.75 9.00
C ALA A 237 -6.14 -12.09 8.76
N GLN A 238 -5.44 -11.33 7.93
CA GLN A 238 -4.00 -11.52 7.67
C GLN A 238 -3.10 -11.18 8.87
N ARG A 239 -3.59 -10.39 9.83
CA ARG A 239 -2.86 -9.95 11.03
C ARG A 239 -3.21 -10.76 12.27
N ILE A 240 -4.27 -11.54 12.21
CA ILE A 240 -4.67 -12.42 13.31
C ILE A 240 -3.71 -13.59 13.40
N ALA A 241 -3.11 -13.76 14.61
CA ALA A 241 -2.24 -14.88 14.96
C ALA A 241 -2.55 -15.38 16.37
N SER A 242 -2.01 -16.53 16.73
CA SER A 242 -2.11 -17.03 18.10
C SER A 242 -1.54 -16.01 19.09
N GLY A 243 -2.35 -15.62 20.08
CA GLY A 243 -1.97 -14.66 21.13
C GLY A 243 -2.32 -13.19 20.84
N ASN A 244 -2.78 -12.83 19.64
CA ASN A 244 -3.20 -11.46 19.33
C ASN A 244 -4.65 -11.31 18.85
N ARG A 245 -5.40 -12.40 18.75
CA ARG A 245 -6.78 -12.42 18.18
C ARG A 245 -7.69 -11.36 18.78
N ASN A 246 -7.79 -11.31 20.11
CA ASN A 246 -8.64 -10.34 20.80
C ASN A 246 -8.28 -8.90 20.45
N ASN A 247 -6.99 -8.59 20.45
CA ASN A 247 -6.52 -7.26 20.10
C ASN A 247 -6.88 -6.88 18.66
N GLN A 248 -6.74 -7.81 17.72
CA GLN A 248 -7.08 -7.56 16.31
C GLN A 248 -8.61 -7.43 16.14
N MET A 249 -9.40 -8.26 16.82
CA MET A 249 -10.86 -8.14 16.79
C MET A 249 -11.38 -6.85 17.44
N ILE A 250 -10.76 -6.37 18.52
CA ILE A 250 -11.05 -5.05 19.11
C ILE A 250 -10.74 -3.94 18.10
N LYS A 251 -9.57 -3.97 17.47
CA LYS A 251 -9.19 -2.98 16.45
C LYS A 251 -10.14 -2.99 15.26
N TYR A 252 -10.52 -4.18 14.78
CA TYR A 252 -11.53 -4.34 13.74
C TYR A 252 -12.87 -3.69 14.11
N ALA A 253 -13.39 -4.03 15.30
CA ALA A 253 -14.64 -3.47 15.80
C ALA A 253 -14.58 -1.94 15.99
N LEU A 254 -13.43 -1.41 16.47
CA LEU A 254 -13.24 0.02 16.59
C LEU A 254 -13.18 0.72 15.23
N ALA A 255 -12.55 0.12 14.22
CA ALA A 255 -12.56 0.66 12.86
C ALA A 255 -13.98 0.75 12.26
N LEU A 256 -14.86 -0.22 12.57
CA LEU A 256 -16.27 -0.17 12.18
C LEU A 256 -17.02 0.99 12.89
N VAL A 257 -16.76 1.19 14.19
CA VAL A 257 -17.34 2.33 14.94
C VAL A 257 -16.84 3.66 14.36
N ASP A 258 -15.54 3.79 14.14
CA ASP A 258 -14.92 5.02 13.62
C ASP A 258 -15.40 5.31 12.19
N SER A 259 -15.88 4.28 11.45
CA SER A 259 -16.55 4.44 10.15
C SER A 259 -18.04 4.81 10.25
N GLY A 260 -18.54 5.07 11.46
CA GLY A 260 -19.92 5.51 11.71
C GLY A 260 -20.95 4.39 11.87
N MET A 261 -20.52 3.14 12.04
CA MET A 261 -21.45 2.01 12.26
C MET A 261 -21.98 2.03 13.69
N ASP A 262 -23.29 1.80 13.84
CA ASP A 262 -23.92 1.68 15.16
C ASP A 262 -23.48 0.39 15.89
N LEU A 263 -23.52 0.39 17.22
CA LEU A 263 -23.04 -0.72 18.06
C LEU A 263 -23.72 -2.06 17.78
N MET A 264 -25.01 -2.07 17.45
CA MET A 264 -25.75 -3.31 17.16
C MET A 264 -25.24 -3.91 15.83
N SER A 265 -25.01 -3.06 14.83
CA SER A 265 -24.44 -3.47 13.54
C SER A 265 -22.99 -3.92 13.68
N VAL A 266 -22.19 -3.24 14.50
CA VAL A 266 -20.83 -3.66 14.85
C VAL A 266 -20.82 -5.04 15.47
N GLY A 267 -21.69 -5.31 16.44
CA GLY A 267 -21.81 -6.63 17.08
C GLY A 267 -22.08 -7.74 16.05
N LYS A 268 -23.06 -7.52 15.18
CA LYS A 268 -23.40 -8.48 14.10
C LYS A 268 -22.20 -8.73 13.17
N GLN A 269 -21.50 -7.67 12.78
CA GLN A 269 -20.37 -7.78 11.87
C GLN A 269 -19.17 -8.48 12.51
N VAL A 270 -18.90 -8.22 13.79
CA VAL A 270 -17.81 -8.87 14.55
C VAL A 270 -18.09 -10.37 14.67
N HIS A 271 -19.31 -10.79 15.04
CA HIS A 271 -19.67 -12.20 15.07
C HIS A 271 -19.57 -12.85 13.69
N ALA A 272 -20.08 -12.20 12.64
CA ALA A 272 -20.00 -12.71 11.27
C ALA A 272 -18.55 -12.88 10.80
N PHE A 273 -17.68 -11.91 11.09
CA PHE A 273 -16.26 -12.01 10.77
C PHE A 273 -15.58 -13.13 11.56
N ASN A 274 -15.84 -13.25 12.86
CA ASN A 274 -15.31 -14.32 13.70
C ASN A 274 -15.60 -15.71 13.13
N GLN A 275 -16.82 -15.94 12.66
CA GLN A 275 -17.22 -17.23 12.05
C GLN A 275 -16.47 -17.57 10.75
N LYS A 276 -15.92 -16.56 10.06
CA LYS A 276 -15.13 -16.74 8.83
C LYS A 276 -13.66 -17.04 9.12
N LEU A 277 -13.19 -16.88 10.36
CA LEU A 277 -11.80 -17.14 10.74
C LEU A 277 -11.51 -18.63 10.86
N ASN A 278 -10.29 -19.04 10.52
CA ASN A 278 -9.84 -20.43 10.68
C ASN A 278 -9.83 -20.89 12.13
N THR A 279 -9.62 -19.97 13.07
CA THR A 279 -9.61 -20.22 14.52
C THR A 279 -10.45 -19.14 15.20
N PRO A 280 -11.78 -19.29 15.22
CA PRO A 280 -12.65 -18.30 15.82
C PRO A 280 -12.44 -18.19 17.34
N LEU A 281 -12.82 -17.07 17.91
CA LEU A 281 -12.98 -16.86 19.35
C LEU A 281 -14.32 -17.44 19.81
N ASP A 282 -14.42 -17.75 21.09
CA ASP A 282 -15.69 -18.11 21.68
C ASP A 282 -16.67 -16.91 21.68
N GLU A 283 -17.95 -17.15 21.44
CA GLU A 283 -18.97 -16.09 21.38
C GLU A 283 -19.06 -15.30 22.69
N GLU A 284 -18.95 -15.98 23.83
CA GLU A 284 -18.90 -15.32 25.13
C GLU A 284 -17.68 -14.37 25.28
N GLU A 285 -16.54 -14.71 24.70
CA GLU A 285 -15.34 -13.86 24.72
C GLU A 285 -15.56 -12.61 23.86
N ILE A 286 -16.24 -12.72 22.73
CA ILE A 286 -16.62 -11.58 21.89
C ILE A 286 -17.54 -10.65 22.68
N ASP A 287 -18.61 -11.17 23.26
CA ASP A 287 -19.64 -10.38 23.96
C ASP A 287 -19.07 -9.71 25.21
N ASN A 288 -18.33 -10.46 26.03
CA ASN A 288 -17.88 -10.00 27.34
C ASN A 288 -16.58 -9.19 27.31
N THR A 289 -15.78 -9.31 26.24
CA THR A 289 -14.47 -8.62 26.17
C THR A 289 -14.45 -7.59 25.03
N ILE A 290 -14.77 -8.02 23.81
CA ILE A 290 -14.60 -7.19 22.62
C ILE A 290 -15.69 -6.13 22.57
N LEU A 291 -16.96 -6.54 22.58
CA LEU A 291 -18.08 -5.60 22.47
C LEU A 291 -18.23 -4.70 23.70
N VAL A 292 -17.87 -5.18 24.89
CA VAL A 292 -17.81 -4.33 26.10
C VAL A 292 -16.72 -3.25 25.96
N THR A 293 -15.56 -3.60 25.42
CA THR A 293 -14.48 -2.63 25.20
C THR A 293 -14.88 -1.56 24.19
N VAL A 294 -15.52 -1.97 23.11
CA VAL A 294 -16.00 -1.09 22.04
C VAL A 294 -17.12 -0.17 22.52
N SER A 295 -18.08 -0.70 23.28
CA SER A 295 -19.19 0.09 23.82
C SER A 295 -18.72 1.20 24.77
N LYS A 296 -17.67 0.96 25.55
CA LYS A 296 -17.06 1.98 26.42
C LYS A 296 -16.43 3.14 25.62
N ARG A 297 -15.87 2.86 24.45
CA ARG A 297 -15.35 3.90 23.57
C ARG A 297 -16.47 4.68 22.89
N TYR A 298 -17.47 3.97 22.37
CA TYR A 298 -18.64 4.58 21.74
C TYR A 298 -19.38 5.55 22.66
N SER A 299 -19.46 5.24 23.97
CA SER A 299 -20.12 6.11 24.97
C SER A 299 -19.29 7.35 25.37
N ARG A 300 -18.04 7.46 24.89
CA ARG A 300 -17.14 8.60 25.18
C ARG A 300 -16.92 9.52 23.97
N ALA A 301 -17.34 9.11 22.79
CA ALA A 301 -17.35 9.88 21.55
C ALA A 301 -18.72 10.57 21.37
#